data_14b3c43d52af19811fc5aa63034f4245
#
_entry.id   14b3c43d52af19811fc5aa63034f4245
#
_cell.length_a   1.000
_cell.length_b   1.000
_cell.length_c   1.000
_cell.angle_alpha   90.00
_cell.angle_beta   90.00
_cell.angle_gamma   90.00
#
_symmetry.space_group_name_H-M   'P 1'
#
loop_
_entity.id
_entity.type
_entity.pdbx_description
1 polymer ?
#
loop_
_entity_poly.entity_id
_entity_poly.type
_entity_poly.pdbx_seq_one_letter_code
_entity_poly.pdbx_strand_id
1 'polypeptide(L)'
;MLTILTNSIPSCVGAADNNDGTYRIDLLDGTSRLATDTEVLEARRANAIQQIKTLAGEKILARYPLTKQLNMAAMATDLQHRRIIGTFTQTDEAIEVSLQLAWGWILTVRAYSNELEAQAMSNPDLDIAVGWPE
;
A
#
# COMPACT_ATOMS: atom_id res chain seq x y z
N MET A 1 6.48 7.33 -12.47
CA MET A 1 7.59 8.25 -12.07
C MET A 1 7.31 9.68 -12.47
N LEU A 2 7.00 9.96 -13.73
CA LEU A 2 6.73 11.32 -14.22
C LEU A 2 5.53 11.99 -13.52
N THR A 3 4.43 11.25 -13.30
CA THR A 3 3.26 11.76 -12.57
C THR A 3 3.62 12.15 -11.14
N ILE A 4 4.48 11.36 -10.48
CA ILE A 4 4.93 11.64 -9.12
C ILE A 4 5.80 12.90 -9.09
N LEU A 5 6.71 13.08 -10.04
CA LEU A 5 7.48 14.31 -10.19
C LEU A 5 6.57 15.52 -10.35
N THR A 6 5.61 15.43 -11.27
CA THR A 6 4.65 16.52 -11.53
C THR A 6 3.87 16.89 -10.29
N ASN A 7 3.43 15.91 -9.50
CA ASN A 7 2.62 16.14 -8.30
C ASN A 7 3.45 16.60 -7.10
N SER A 8 4.74 16.28 -7.05
CA SER A 8 5.61 16.56 -5.89
C SER A 8 6.31 17.92 -5.97
N ILE A 9 6.46 18.50 -7.17
CA ILE A 9 7.18 19.74 -7.37
C ILE A 9 6.18 20.90 -7.47
N PRO A 10 6.29 21.94 -6.62
CA PRO A 10 5.41 23.10 -6.69
C PRO A 10 5.43 23.76 -8.07
N SER A 11 4.26 24.14 -8.57
CA SER A 11 4.08 24.79 -9.87
C SER A 11 4.53 23.97 -11.09
N CYS A 12 4.81 22.68 -10.94
CA CYS A 12 5.09 21.77 -12.04
C CYS A 12 3.77 21.33 -12.70
N VAL A 13 3.69 21.51 -14.03
CA VAL A 13 2.52 21.14 -14.82
C VAL A 13 2.79 19.95 -15.74
N GLY A 14 4.04 19.53 -15.90
CA GLY A 14 4.43 18.39 -16.70
C GLY A 14 5.87 17.97 -16.44
N ALA A 15 6.21 16.75 -16.83
CA ALA A 15 7.56 16.23 -16.77
C ALA A 15 7.85 15.32 -17.96
N ALA A 16 9.11 15.25 -18.38
CA ALA A 16 9.57 14.36 -19.43
C ALA A 16 10.88 13.67 -19.02
N ASP A 17 11.00 12.39 -19.37
CA ASP A 17 12.22 11.61 -19.18
C ASP A 17 13.18 11.87 -20.32
N ASN A 18 14.41 12.30 -20.04
CA ASN A 18 15.46 12.51 -21.01
C ASN A 18 16.19 11.21 -21.41
N ASN A 19 15.86 10.07 -20.80
CA ASN A 19 16.46 8.74 -21.01
C ASN A 19 17.97 8.67 -20.67
N ASP A 20 18.48 9.61 -19.91
CA ASP A 20 19.87 9.68 -19.44
C ASP A 20 19.98 9.71 -17.89
N GLY A 21 18.87 9.42 -17.21
CA GLY A 21 18.77 9.53 -15.75
C GLY A 21 18.34 10.91 -15.26
N THR A 22 18.13 11.87 -16.16
CA THR A 22 17.62 13.21 -15.85
C THR A 22 16.17 13.36 -16.30
N TYR A 23 15.46 14.32 -15.69
CA TYR A 23 14.07 14.62 -15.99
C TYR A 23 13.91 16.12 -16.21
N ARG A 24 13.24 16.50 -17.32
CA ARG A 24 12.81 17.88 -17.55
C ARG A 24 11.46 18.08 -16.84
N ILE A 25 11.33 19.18 -16.14
CA ILE A 25 10.04 19.63 -15.59
C ILE A 25 9.61 20.91 -16.26
N ASP A 26 8.32 21.00 -16.57
CA ASP A 26 7.68 22.16 -17.16
C ASP A 26 6.88 22.88 -16.07
N LEU A 27 7.12 24.18 -15.92
CA LEU A 27 6.54 24.99 -14.85
C LEU A 27 5.34 25.81 -15.35
N LEU A 28 4.47 26.18 -14.41
CA LEU A 28 3.25 26.95 -14.70
C LEU A 28 3.52 28.29 -15.38
N ASP A 29 4.70 28.90 -15.13
CA ASP A 29 5.12 30.17 -15.75
C ASP A 29 5.60 30.02 -17.22
N GLY A 30 5.53 28.80 -17.78
CA GLY A 30 5.97 28.51 -19.13
C GLY A 30 7.46 28.19 -19.28
N THR A 31 8.23 28.21 -18.19
CA THR A 31 9.65 27.83 -18.21
C THR A 31 9.82 26.32 -17.99
N SER A 32 10.97 25.81 -18.39
CA SER A 32 11.38 24.41 -18.17
C SER A 32 12.76 24.37 -17.52
N ARG A 33 12.98 23.37 -16.67
CA ARG A 33 14.31 23.09 -16.09
C ARG A 33 14.48 21.61 -15.85
N LEU A 34 15.68 21.18 -15.52
CA LEU A 34 15.93 19.84 -15.00
C LEU A 34 15.45 19.73 -13.55
N ALA A 35 14.89 18.58 -13.19
CA ALA A 35 14.66 18.22 -11.81
C ALA A 35 16.00 18.08 -11.08
N THR A 36 16.07 18.56 -9.86
CA THR A 36 17.27 18.39 -9.01
C THR A 36 17.43 16.93 -8.58
N ASP A 37 18.64 16.52 -8.19
CA ASP A 37 18.90 15.17 -7.67
C ASP A 37 18.02 14.87 -6.45
N THR A 38 17.80 15.85 -5.58
CA THR A 38 16.92 15.72 -4.40
C THR A 38 15.47 15.49 -4.84
N GLU A 39 14.96 16.26 -5.81
CA GLU A 39 13.59 16.11 -6.33
C GLU A 39 13.41 14.72 -6.97
N VAL A 40 14.38 14.24 -7.75
CA VAL A 40 14.36 12.90 -8.33
C VAL A 40 14.39 11.82 -7.26
N LEU A 41 15.24 11.95 -6.24
CA LEU A 41 15.34 10.98 -5.15
C LEU A 41 14.04 10.90 -4.36
N GLU A 42 13.44 12.03 -4.01
CA GLU A 42 12.14 12.07 -3.31
C GLU A 42 11.02 11.45 -4.14
N ALA A 43 10.99 11.71 -5.45
CA ALA A 43 10.02 11.10 -6.36
C ALA A 43 10.22 9.58 -6.47
N ARG A 44 11.46 9.09 -6.51
CA ARG A 44 11.75 7.64 -6.52
C ARG A 44 11.31 6.97 -5.22
N ARG A 45 11.52 7.61 -4.07
CA ARG A 45 11.03 7.13 -2.77
C ARG A 45 9.51 7.05 -2.76
N ALA A 46 8.83 8.11 -3.16
CA ALA A 46 7.37 8.16 -3.24
C ALA A 46 6.81 7.09 -4.18
N ASN A 47 7.45 6.88 -5.34
CA ASN A 47 7.08 5.84 -6.29
C ASN A 47 7.23 4.44 -5.71
N ALA A 48 8.34 4.15 -5.03
CA ALA A 48 8.57 2.87 -4.38
C ALA A 48 7.52 2.59 -3.28
N ILE A 49 7.22 3.57 -2.44
CA ILE A 49 6.19 3.46 -1.39
C ILE A 49 4.81 3.20 -2.01
N GLN A 50 4.45 3.90 -3.08
CA GLN A 50 3.18 3.68 -3.77
C GLN A 50 3.09 2.26 -4.34
N GLN A 51 4.15 1.76 -4.97
CA GLN A 51 4.20 0.39 -5.49
C GLN A 51 4.07 -0.65 -4.38
N ILE A 52 4.73 -0.45 -3.24
CA ILE A 52 4.61 -1.33 -2.06
C ILE A 52 3.17 -1.39 -1.57
N LYS A 53 2.52 -0.24 -1.40
CA LYS A 53 1.10 -0.16 -0.97
C LYS A 53 0.16 -0.85 -1.96
N THR A 54 0.37 -0.64 -3.25
CA THR A 54 -0.41 -1.29 -4.31
C THR A 54 -0.25 -2.80 -4.24
N LEU A 55 0.97 -3.29 -4.13
CA LEU A 55 1.26 -4.72 -4.05
C LEU A 55 0.66 -5.36 -2.79
N ALA A 56 0.74 -4.69 -1.64
CA ALA A 56 0.10 -5.14 -0.41
C ALA A 56 -1.42 -5.28 -0.58
N GLY A 57 -2.05 -4.27 -1.17
CA GLY A 57 -3.48 -4.26 -1.47
C GLY A 57 -3.88 -5.38 -2.43
N GLU A 58 -3.11 -5.59 -3.49
CA GLU A 58 -3.34 -6.69 -4.45
C GLU A 58 -3.25 -8.06 -3.79
N LYS A 59 -2.25 -8.29 -2.94
CA LYS A 59 -2.11 -9.56 -2.20
C LYS A 59 -3.28 -9.81 -1.26
N ILE A 60 -3.70 -8.79 -0.52
CA ILE A 60 -4.85 -8.89 0.38
C ILE A 60 -6.13 -9.19 -0.42
N LEU A 61 -6.40 -8.45 -1.49
CA LEU A 61 -7.61 -8.61 -2.31
C LEU A 61 -7.62 -9.94 -3.08
N ALA A 62 -6.47 -10.48 -3.47
CA ALA A 62 -6.38 -11.77 -4.12
C ALA A 62 -6.81 -12.92 -3.19
N ARG A 63 -6.46 -12.85 -1.90
CA ARG A 63 -6.83 -13.86 -0.91
C ARG A 63 -8.19 -13.58 -0.27
N TYR A 64 -8.47 -12.32 0.03
CA TYR A 64 -9.70 -11.84 0.66
C TYR A 64 -10.31 -10.70 -0.16
N PRO A 65 -11.08 -10.99 -1.21
CA PRO A 65 -11.80 -9.97 -1.97
C PRO A 65 -12.66 -9.09 -1.05
N LEU A 66 -12.94 -7.86 -1.45
CA LEU A 66 -13.66 -6.90 -0.62
C LEU A 66 -14.99 -7.44 -0.09
N THR A 67 -15.77 -8.12 -0.94
CA THR A 67 -17.02 -8.78 -0.53
C THR A 67 -16.79 -9.79 0.61
N LYS A 68 -15.72 -10.57 0.53
CA LYS A 68 -15.36 -11.54 1.57
C LYS A 68 -14.97 -10.82 2.87
N GLN A 69 -14.21 -9.73 2.78
CA GLN A 69 -13.85 -8.92 3.94
C GLN A 69 -15.08 -8.30 4.62
N LEU A 70 -16.04 -7.79 3.85
CA LEU A 70 -17.29 -7.26 4.36
C LEU A 70 -18.14 -8.34 5.07
N ASN A 71 -18.22 -9.54 4.50
CA ASN A 71 -18.90 -10.68 5.11
C ASN A 71 -18.22 -11.11 6.41
N MET A 72 -16.89 -11.14 6.45
CA MET A 72 -16.12 -11.44 7.65
C MET A 72 -16.39 -10.42 8.77
N ALA A 73 -16.45 -9.14 8.44
CA ALA A 73 -16.77 -8.08 9.40
C ALA A 73 -18.20 -8.21 9.95
N ALA A 74 -19.18 -8.53 9.07
CA ALA A 74 -20.56 -8.78 9.48
C ALA A 74 -20.67 -9.99 10.39
N MET A 75 -19.97 -11.09 10.08
CA MET A 75 -19.93 -12.30 10.93
C MET A 75 -19.30 -12.00 12.29
N ALA A 76 -18.21 -11.24 12.34
CA ALA A 76 -17.57 -10.86 13.60
C ALA A 76 -18.53 -10.07 14.51
N THR A 77 -19.31 -9.15 13.91
CA THR A 77 -20.34 -8.38 14.64
C THR A 77 -21.45 -9.28 15.17
N ASP A 78 -21.94 -10.22 14.36
CA ASP A 78 -22.99 -11.17 14.77
C ASP A 78 -22.50 -12.09 15.91
N LEU A 79 -21.28 -12.62 15.82
CA LEU A 79 -20.68 -13.44 16.88
C LEU A 79 -20.54 -12.67 18.20
N GLN A 80 -20.14 -11.39 18.14
CA GLN A 80 -20.07 -10.54 19.32
C GLN A 80 -21.44 -10.32 19.93
N HIS A 81 -22.47 -10.09 19.11
CA HIS A 81 -23.84 -9.96 19.59
C HIS A 81 -24.33 -11.23 20.26
N ARG A 82 -24.10 -12.42 19.67
CA ARG A 82 -24.46 -13.72 20.26
C ARG A 82 -23.76 -13.94 21.59
N ARG A 83 -22.53 -13.52 21.73
CA ARG A 83 -21.78 -13.58 23.00
C ARG A 83 -22.44 -12.73 24.08
N ILE A 84 -22.90 -11.54 23.73
CA ILE A 84 -23.58 -10.60 24.63
C ILE A 84 -24.93 -11.17 25.14
N ILE A 85 -25.75 -11.74 24.23
CA ILE A 85 -27.08 -12.27 24.54
C ILE A 85 -27.06 -13.72 25.07
N GLY A 86 -25.89 -14.34 25.17
CA GLY A 86 -25.75 -15.69 25.75
C GLY A 86 -26.11 -16.84 24.80
N THR A 87 -26.16 -16.62 23.50
CA THR A 87 -26.45 -17.66 22.49
C THR A 87 -25.20 -18.15 21.72
N PHE A 88 -24.02 -17.77 22.17
CA PHE A 88 -22.76 -18.16 21.55
C PHE A 88 -22.49 -19.65 21.75
N THR A 89 -22.19 -20.37 20.67
CA THR A 89 -22.00 -21.82 20.65
C THR A 89 -20.54 -22.21 20.39
N GLN A 90 -20.22 -23.51 20.53
CA GLN A 90 -18.90 -24.04 20.16
C GLN A 90 -18.62 -23.92 18.66
N THR A 91 -19.66 -24.02 17.83
CA THR A 91 -19.53 -23.76 16.37
C THR A 91 -19.15 -22.30 16.11
N ASP A 92 -19.75 -21.37 16.84
CA ASP A 92 -19.43 -19.95 16.78
C ASP A 92 -17.97 -19.68 17.16
N GLU A 93 -17.44 -20.39 18.16
CA GLU A 93 -16.03 -20.29 18.57
C GLU A 93 -15.09 -20.71 17.42
N ALA A 94 -15.39 -21.80 16.72
CA ALA A 94 -14.60 -22.24 15.56
C ALA A 94 -14.61 -21.21 14.42
N ILE A 95 -15.75 -20.57 14.18
CA ILE A 95 -15.87 -19.48 13.19
C ILE A 95 -15.03 -18.28 13.62
N GLU A 96 -15.10 -17.88 14.88
CA GLU A 96 -14.32 -16.76 15.43
C GLU A 96 -12.81 -16.98 15.26
N VAL A 97 -12.31 -18.18 15.55
CA VAL A 97 -10.90 -18.55 15.34
C VAL A 97 -10.51 -18.40 13.87
N SER A 98 -11.36 -18.86 12.94
CA SER A 98 -11.10 -18.70 11.49
C SER A 98 -11.05 -17.25 11.06
N LEU A 99 -11.93 -16.39 11.61
CA LEU A 99 -11.91 -14.95 11.33
C LEU A 99 -10.65 -14.27 11.89
N GLN A 100 -10.23 -14.65 13.08
CA GLN A 100 -9.00 -14.13 13.71
C GLN A 100 -7.77 -14.49 12.90
N LEU A 101 -7.69 -15.72 12.38
CA LEU A 101 -6.59 -16.16 11.51
C LEU A 101 -6.55 -15.35 10.20
N ALA A 102 -7.70 -15.11 9.57
CA ALA A 102 -7.81 -14.34 8.34
C ALA A 102 -7.37 -12.87 8.55
N TRP A 103 -7.89 -12.22 9.58
CA TRP A 103 -7.51 -10.84 9.93
C TRP A 103 -6.05 -10.75 10.37
N GLY A 104 -5.55 -11.73 11.12
CA GLY A 104 -4.16 -11.82 11.51
C GLY A 104 -3.22 -11.86 10.30
N TRP A 105 -3.56 -12.62 9.27
CA TRP A 105 -2.79 -12.64 8.02
C TRP A 105 -2.81 -11.27 7.30
N ILE A 106 -3.97 -10.63 7.20
CA ILE A 106 -4.07 -9.28 6.62
C ILE A 106 -3.18 -8.28 7.38
N LEU A 107 -3.20 -8.32 8.69
CA LEU A 107 -2.35 -7.46 9.53
C LEU A 107 -0.86 -7.76 9.33
N THR A 108 -0.49 -9.01 9.13
CA THR A 108 0.90 -9.41 8.82
C THR A 108 1.35 -8.83 7.48
N VAL A 109 0.51 -8.88 6.45
CA VAL A 109 0.81 -8.26 5.15
C VAL A 109 0.99 -6.75 5.30
N ARG A 110 0.12 -6.08 6.05
CA ARG A 110 0.23 -4.64 6.30
C ARG A 110 1.49 -4.28 7.08
N ALA A 111 1.86 -5.07 8.09
CA ALA A 111 3.09 -4.87 8.85
C ALA A 111 4.33 -5.00 7.97
N TYR A 112 4.35 -6.00 7.09
CA TYR A 112 5.44 -6.17 6.12
C TYR A 112 5.51 -5.02 5.12
N SER A 113 4.36 -4.54 4.63
CA SER A 113 4.28 -3.35 3.79
C SER A 113 4.93 -2.14 4.47
N ASN A 114 4.59 -1.88 5.74
CA ASN A 114 5.16 -0.76 6.51
C ASN A 114 6.68 -0.90 6.68
N GLU A 115 7.18 -2.10 6.88
CA GLU A 115 8.62 -2.38 6.96
C GLU A 115 9.33 -2.08 5.63
N LEU A 116 8.77 -2.54 4.50
CA LEU A 116 9.29 -2.24 3.17
C LEU A 116 9.27 -0.74 2.86
N GLU A 117 8.20 -0.03 3.26
CA GLU A 117 8.11 1.43 3.09
C GLU A 117 9.23 2.14 3.85
N ALA A 118 9.53 1.71 5.07
CA ALA A 118 10.64 2.25 5.85
C ALA A 118 12.01 1.97 5.18
N GLN A 119 12.20 0.78 4.63
CA GLN A 119 13.41 0.43 3.88
C GLN A 119 13.54 1.24 2.58
N ALA A 120 12.43 1.52 1.88
CA ALA A 120 12.42 2.31 0.66
C ALA A 120 12.85 3.76 0.89
N MET A 121 12.69 4.30 2.09
CA MET A 121 13.19 5.63 2.43
C MET A 121 14.72 5.72 2.35
N SER A 122 15.43 4.64 2.64
CA SER A 122 16.89 4.54 2.55
C SER A 122 17.35 4.00 1.20
N ASN A 123 16.57 3.10 0.60
CA ASN A 123 16.87 2.45 -0.68
C ASN A 123 15.61 2.32 -1.54
N PRO A 124 15.29 3.32 -2.40
CA PRO A 124 14.11 3.25 -3.26
C PRO A 124 14.19 2.19 -4.37
N ASP A 125 15.35 1.59 -4.59
CA ASP A 125 15.56 0.54 -5.60
C ASP A 125 15.52 -0.87 -5.00
N LEU A 126 15.09 -1.03 -3.75
CA LEU A 126 14.95 -2.34 -3.13
C LEU A 126 13.99 -3.24 -3.90
N ASP A 127 14.23 -4.55 -3.85
CA ASP A 127 13.31 -5.54 -4.43
C ASP A 127 12.09 -5.70 -3.51
N ILE A 128 10.95 -5.20 -3.98
CA ILE A 128 9.68 -5.23 -3.25
C ILE A 128 8.85 -6.49 -3.52
N ALA A 129 9.31 -7.38 -4.41
CA ALA A 129 8.54 -8.55 -4.83
C ALA A 129 8.70 -9.76 -3.90
N VAL A 130 9.71 -9.77 -3.05
CA VAL A 130 10.11 -10.92 -2.23
C VAL A 130 9.78 -10.74 -0.74
N GLY A 131 9.65 -11.85 -0.03
CA GLY A 131 9.53 -11.88 1.42
C GLY A 131 8.12 -11.64 1.97
N TRP A 132 7.12 -11.51 1.11
CA TRP A 132 5.74 -11.33 1.55
C TRP A 132 5.20 -12.56 2.29
N PRO A 133 4.33 -12.38 3.30
CA PRO A 133 3.64 -13.47 3.98
C PRO A 133 2.83 -14.33 3.01
N GLU A 134 2.91 -15.66 3.18
CA GLU A 134 2.16 -16.65 2.40
C GLU A 134 0.75 -16.91 2.98
#